data_fb071915504806f43f30dd4095b839e2
#
_entry.id   fb071915504806f43f30dd4095b839e2
#
_cell.length_a   1.000
_cell.length_b   1.000
_cell.length_c   1.000
_cell.angle_alpha   90.00
_cell.angle_beta   90.00
_cell.angle_gamma   90.00
#
_symmetry.space_group_name_H-M   'P 1'
#
loop_
_entity.id
_entity.type
_entity.pdbx_description
1 polymer ?
#
loop_
_entity_poly.entity_id
_entity_poly.type
_entity_poly.pdbx_seq_one_letter_code
_entity_poly.pdbx_strand_id
1 'polypeptide(L)'
;MKKEIFVILLILFLSVKYINAKEYIFKSYGTSKLVTIEISESHIVSSSTYEGLWEDSNGDYGNEKCSGSVKQINKNVDLEIYCETINQRDEIFWNSRVRKSDKGGGVGKMTVLNATGKYKKLIGLVCPYGVNYKNESAWFRAKCNLKK
;
A
#
# COMPACT_ATOMS: atom_id res chain seq x y z
N MET A 1 14.68 53.72 3.95
CA MET A 1 15.41 52.41 4.04
C MET A 1 14.75 51.37 4.96
N LYS A 2 14.35 51.65 6.21
CA LYS A 2 13.77 50.64 7.11
C LYS A 2 12.36 50.13 6.68
N LYS A 3 11.54 50.96 6.05
CA LYS A 3 10.18 50.58 5.57
C LYS A 3 10.24 49.66 4.35
N GLU A 4 11.17 49.85 3.44
CA GLU A 4 11.30 49.03 2.22
C GLU A 4 11.82 47.61 2.53
N ILE A 5 12.73 47.47 3.51
CA ILE A 5 13.22 46.18 3.95
C ILE A 5 12.10 45.36 4.58
N PHE A 6 11.18 46.00 5.33
CA PHE A 6 10.05 45.31 5.96
C PHE A 6 9.03 44.78 4.94
N VAL A 7 8.79 45.52 3.87
CA VAL A 7 7.90 45.12 2.76
C VAL A 7 8.47 43.92 2.00
N ILE A 8 9.78 43.91 1.73
CA ILE A 8 10.47 42.82 1.05
C ILE A 8 10.43 41.55 1.88
N LEU A 9 10.65 41.63 3.23
CA LEU A 9 10.54 40.50 4.12
C LEU A 9 9.11 39.93 4.16
N LEU A 10 8.09 40.76 4.16
CA LEU A 10 6.69 40.35 4.18
C LEU A 10 6.29 39.63 2.88
N ILE A 11 6.81 40.05 1.72
CA ILE A 11 6.57 39.41 0.43
C ILE A 11 7.26 38.02 0.36
N LEU A 12 8.44 37.87 0.95
CA LEU A 12 9.15 36.60 1.04
C LEU A 12 8.41 35.57 1.91
N PHE A 13 7.72 36.00 2.98
CA PHE A 13 6.91 35.10 3.81
C PHE A 13 5.60 34.67 3.12
N LEU A 14 5.05 35.43 2.20
CA LEU A 14 3.82 35.10 1.47
C LEU A 14 4.05 34.12 0.30
N SER A 15 5.30 33.87 -0.09
CA SER A 15 5.64 33.00 -1.22
C SER A 15 5.92 31.54 -0.85
N VAL A 16 5.80 31.15 0.44
CA VAL A 16 5.85 29.76 0.84
C VAL A 16 4.54 29.09 0.41
N LYS A 17 4.45 28.72 -0.85
CA LYS A 17 3.43 27.78 -1.29
C LYS A 17 3.69 26.46 -0.57
N TYR A 18 2.88 26.17 0.42
CA TYR A 18 2.80 24.81 0.97
C TYR A 18 2.47 23.87 -0.19
N ILE A 19 3.49 23.17 -0.68
CA ILE A 19 3.29 22.05 -1.60
C ILE A 19 2.70 20.93 -0.75
N ASN A 20 1.39 20.98 -0.50
CA ASN A 20 0.65 19.87 0.04
C ASN A 20 0.65 18.77 -1.03
N ALA A 21 1.62 17.88 -1.00
CA ALA A 21 1.55 16.65 -1.74
C ALA A 21 0.28 15.94 -1.28
N LYS A 22 -0.70 15.79 -2.17
CA LYS A 22 -1.95 15.12 -1.84
C LYS A 22 -1.65 13.65 -1.59
N GLU A 23 -1.81 13.23 -0.35
CA GLU A 23 -1.61 11.85 0.05
C GLU A 23 -2.85 11.01 -0.29
N TYR A 24 -2.62 9.81 -0.79
CA TYR A 24 -3.63 8.77 -0.89
C TYR A 24 -3.29 7.68 0.11
N ILE A 25 -4.19 7.45 1.05
CA ILE A 25 -4.04 6.42 2.08
C ILE A 25 -5.04 5.31 1.77
N PHE A 26 -4.55 4.10 1.70
CA PHE A 26 -5.33 2.88 1.51
C PHE A 26 -5.11 1.97 2.72
N LYS A 27 -6.19 1.43 3.26
CA LYS A 27 -6.16 0.49 4.37
C LYS A 27 -7.01 -0.73 4.03
N SER A 28 -6.57 -1.90 4.47
CA SER A 28 -7.29 -3.15 4.26
C SER A 28 -7.19 -4.03 5.52
N TYR A 29 -8.27 -4.72 5.83
CA TYR A 29 -8.44 -5.56 7.01
C TYR A 29 -9.11 -6.86 6.58
N GLY A 30 -8.51 -8.00 6.88
CA GLY A 30 -9.08 -9.27 6.45
C GLY A 30 -8.34 -10.48 6.96
N THR A 31 -8.63 -11.62 6.36
CA THR A 31 -8.08 -12.91 6.72
C THR A 31 -7.11 -13.39 5.67
N SER A 32 -5.93 -13.81 6.10
CA SER A 32 -4.89 -14.41 5.26
C SER A 32 -4.80 -15.91 5.56
N LYS A 33 -4.75 -16.74 4.51
CA LYS A 33 -4.54 -18.18 4.60
C LYS A 33 -3.30 -18.57 3.81
N LEU A 34 -2.54 -19.51 4.38
CA LEU A 34 -1.35 -20.07 3.74
C LEU A 34 -1.54 -21.57 3.55
N VAL A 35 -1.22 -22.05 2.35
CA VAL A 35 -1.02 -23.47 2.08
C VAL A 35 0.47 -23.67 1.89
N THR A 36 1.10 -24.41 2.82
CA THR A 36 2.54 -24.45 2.98
C THR A 36 3.11 -25.81 2.58
N ILE A 37 4.24 -25.79 1.89
CA ILE A 37 5.10 -26.93 1.59
C ILE A 37 6.46 -26.67 2.23
N GLU A 38 6.86 -27.53 3.15
CA GLU A 38 8.18 -27.52 3.76
C GLU A 38 9.12 -28.40 2.93
N ILE A 39 10.09 -27.75 2.26
CA ILE A 39 11.12 -28.46 1.50
C ILE A 39 12.24 -28.91 2.44
N SER A 40 12.57 -28.10 3.43
CA SER A 40 13.47 -28.38 4.54
C SER A 40 13.16 -27.43 5.70
N GLU A 41 13.79 -27.63 6.88
CA GLU A 41 13.67 -26.74 8.05
C GLU A 41 13.98 -25.25 7.71
N SER A 42 14.80 -25.01 6.71
CA SER A 42 15.21 -23.67 6.30
C SER A 42 14.61 -23.20 4.97
N HIS A 43 13.78 -24.02 4.31
CA HIS A 43 13.20 -23.68 3.01
C HIS A 43 11.71 -24.04 2.97
N ILE A 44 10.89 -23.02 3.06
CA ILE A 44 9.42 -23.12 3.09
C ILE A 44 8.86 -22.31 1.92
N VAL A 45 7.88 -22.89 1.22
CA VAL A 45 7.14 -22.23 0.15
C VAL A 45 5.65 -22.32 0.47
N SER A 46 4.95 -21.20 0.37
CA SER A 46 3.52 -21.15 0.62
C SER A 46 2.80 -20.44 -0.51
N SER A 47 1.64 -20.93 -0.91
CA SER A 47 0.64 -20.12 -1.58
C SER A 47 -0.13 -19.31 -0.53
N SER A 48 -0.41 -18.06 -0.84
CA SER A 48 -1.11 -17.13 0.04
C SER A 48 -2.39 -16.67 -0.61
N THR A 49 -3.49 -16.69 0.13
CA THR A 49 -4.73 -16.01 -0.23
C THR A 49 -5.12 -15.04 0.86
N TYR A 50 -5.77 -13.95 0.47
CA TYR A 50 -6.30 -12.95 1.39
C TYR A 50 -7.66 -12.50 0.92
N GLU A 51 -8.59 -12.38 1.83
CA GLU A 51 -9.90 -11.77 1.60
C GLU A 51 -10.18 -10.76 2.71
N GLY A 52 -10.64 -9.56 2.33
CA GLY A 52 -10.87 -8.52 3.30
C GLY A 52 -11.72 -7.37 2.80
N LEU A 53 -11.90 -6.42 3.70
CA LEU A 53 -12.52 -5.14 3.45
C LEU A 53 -11.43 -4.07 3.37
N TRP A 54 -11.70 -3.03 2.62
CA TRP A 54 -10.78 -1.90 2.51
C TRP A 54 -11.50 -0.56 2.57
N GLU A 55 -10.75 0.48 2.91
CA GLU A 55 -11.15 1.88 2.89
C GLU A 55 -9.99 2.76 2.41
N ASP A 56 -10.31 3.93 1.85
CA ASP A 56 -9.30 4.90 1.46
C ASP A 56 -9.57 6.31 1.99
N SER A 57 -8.57 7.18 1.84
CA SER A 57 -8.64 8.58 2.26
C SER A 57 -9.63 9.45 1.46
N ASN A 58 -10.23 8.93 0.41
CA ASN A 58 -11.29 9.61 -0.35
C ASN A 58 -12.70 9.19 0.10
N GLY A 59 -12.81 8.29 1.09
CA GLY A 59 -14.06 7.76 1.60
C GLY A 59 -14.63 6.61 0.77
N ASP A 60 -13.83 6.00 -0.11
CA ASP A 60 -14.21 4.76 -0.76
C ASP A 60 -13.90 3.55 0.12
N TYR A 61 -14.69 2.52 -0.06
CA TYR A 61 -14.59 1.25 0.64
C TYR A 61 -15.11 0.10 -0.24
N GLY A 62 -14.82 -1.13 0.15
CA GLY A 62 -15.29 -2.30 -0.57
C GLY A 62 -14.57 -3.57 -0.20
N ASN A 63 -14.49 -4.49 -1.16
CA ASN A 63 -13.91 -5.82 -0.98
C ASN A 63 -12.54 -5.90 -1.66
N GLU A 64 -11.67 -6.69 -1.06
CA GLU A 64 -10.35 -7.00 -1.60
C GLU A 64 -10.10 -8.51 -1.56
N LYS A 65 -9.56 -9.04 -2.66
CA LYS A 65 -9.07 -10.42 -2.77
C LYS A 65 -7.66 -10.42 -3.30
N CYS A 66 -6.80 -11.20 -2.65
CA CYS A 66 -5.42 -11.33 -3.10
C CYS A 66 -5.01 -12.80 -3.19
N SER A 67 -4.05 -13.06 -4.09
CA SER A 67 -3.41 -14.35 -4.25
C SER A 67 -1.94 -14.15 -4.61
N GLY A 68 -1.09 -15.07 -4.16
CA GLY A 68 0.34 -15.02 -4.47
C GLY A 68 1.15 -16.05 -3.73
N SER A 69 2.44 -15.76 -3.57
CA SER A 69 3.39 -16.67 -2.94
C SER A 69 4.19 -16.01 -1.83
N VAL A 70 4.55 -16.84 -0.87
CA VAL A 70 5.50 -16.52 0.20
C VAL A 70 6.59 -17.57 0.16
N LYS A 71 7.84 -17.14 0.02
CA LYS A 71 9.01 -17.99 0.08
C LYS A 71 9.85 -17.60 1.26
N GLN A 72 10.18 -18.58 2.11
CA GLN A 72 11.09 -18.36 3.21
C GLN A 72 12.34 -19.22 3.00
N ILE A 73 13.49 -18.59 3.00
CA ILE A 73 14.80 -19.26 2.98
C ILE A 73 15.57 -18.76 4.20
N ASN A 74 15.90 -19.67 5.10
CA ASN A 74 16.40 -19.37 6.45
C ASN A 74 15.42 -18.44 7.17
N LYS A 75 15.85 -17.22 7.52
CA LYS A 75 15.00 -16.20 8.16
C LYS A 75 14.43 -15.16 7.17
N ASN A 76 14.81 -15.25 5.90
CA ASN A 76 14.39 -14.29 4.90
C ASN A 76 13.06 -14.70 4.27
N VAL A 77 12.08 -13.83 4.38
CA VAL A 77 10.75 -13.98 3.77
C VAL A 77 10.68 -13.09 2.54
N ASP A 78 10.37 -13.68 1.40
CA ASP A 78 10.06 -13.01 0.13
C ASP A 78 8.60 -13.25 -0.20
N LEU A 79 7.82 -12.17 -0.25
CA LEU A 79 6.37 -12.20 -0.51
C LEU A 79 6.07 -11.43 -1.78
N GLU A 80 5.30 -12.06 -2.67
CA GLU A 80 4.73 -11.43 -3.85
C GLU A 80 3.27 -11.86 -3.98
N ILE A 81 2.35 -10.90 -3.88
CA ILE A 81 0.91 -11.12 -4.01
C ILE A 81 0.29 -10.08 -4.96
N TYR A 82 -0.79 -10.48 -5.60
CA TYR A 82 -1.60 -9.66 -6.51
C TYR A 82 -3.00 -9.56 -5.95
N CYS A 83 -3.54 -8.34 -5.93
CA CYS A 83 -4.84 -8.04 -5.34
C CYS A 83 -5.77 -7.40 -6.36
N GLU A 84 -7.01 -7.82 -6.31
CA GLU A 84 -8.16 -7.16 -6.92
C GLU A 84 -8.93 -6.44 -5.82
N THR A 85 -9.19 -5.16 -6.03
CA THR A 85 -9.82 -4.27 -5.06
C THR A 85 -11.00 -3.61 -5.73
N ILE A 86 -12.23 -3.88 -5.24
CA ILE A 86 -13.50 -3.42 -5.83
C ILE A 86 -14.15 -2.47 -4.84
N ASN A 87 -14.62 -1.29 -5.30
CA ASN A 87 -15.31 -0.34 -4.45
C ASN A 87 -16.85 -0.53 -4.50
N GLN A 88 -17.56 0.27 -3.70
CA GLN A 88 -19.03 0.28 -3.60
C GLN A 88 -19.76 0.70 -4.89
N ARG A 89 -19.03 1.03 -5.97
CA ARG A 89 -19.56 1.38 -7.31
C ARG A 89 -19.03 0.46 -8.42
N ASP A 90 -18.51 -0.70 -8.06
CA ASP A 90 -17.93 -1.68 -8.97
C ASP A 90 -16.72 -1.16 -9.78
N GLU A 91 -16.10 -0.07 -9.35
CA GLU A 91 -14.83 0.36 -9.90
C GLU A 91 -13.68 -0.46 -9.26
N ILE A 92 -12.73 -0.88 -10.07
CA ILE A 92 -11.69 -1.85 -9.69
C ILE A 92 -10.31 -1.21 -9.84
N PHE A 93 -9.39 -1.56 -8.96
CA PHE A 93 -7.97 -1.46 -9.23
C PHE A 93 -7.24 -2.73 -8.82
N TRP A 94 -6.27 -3.13 -9.65
CA TRP A 94 -5.39 -4.26 -9.40
C TRP A 94 -4.03 -3.75 -8.93
N ASN A 95 -3.50 -4.38 -7.91
CA ASN A 95 -2.21 -4.01 -7.36
C ASN A 95 -1.35 -5.24 -7.05
N SER A 96 -0.03 -5.08 -7.16
CA SER A 96 0.93 -6.03 -6.62
C SER A 96 1.49 -5.52 -5.30
N ARG A 97 1.82 -6.45 -4.41
CA ARG A 97 2.50 -6.17 -3.15
C ARG A 97 3.72 -7.05 -3.03
N VAL A 98 4.87 -6.43 -2.89
CA VAL A 98 6.14 -7.12 -2.72
C VAL A 98 6.77 -6.72 -1.39
N ARG A 99 7.34 -7.71 -0.70
CA ARG A 99 8.01 -7.50 0.57
C ARG A 99 9.13 -8.50 0.76
N LYS A 100 10.28 -7.99 1.21
CA LYS A 100 11.39 -8.80 1.71
C LYS A 100 11.62 -8.44 3.16
N SER A 101 11.59 -9.42 4.05
CA SER A 101 11.74 -9.18 5.50
C SER A 101 12.24 -10.44 6.20
N ASP A 102 12.70 -10.25 7.43
CA ASP A 102 13.06 -11.33 8.37
C ASP A 102 11.92 -11.69 9.32
N LYS A 103 10.74 -11.10 9.13
CA LYS A 103 9.56 -11.24 10.02
C LYS A 103 8.30 -11.51 9.20
N GLY A 104 7.30 -12.11 9.84
CA GLY A 104 5.98 -12.33 9.26
C GLY A 104 5.30 -11.02 8.81
N GLY A 105 5.28 -9.97 9.67
CA GLY A 105 4.85 -8.62 9.33
C GLY A 105 5.98 -7.75 8.79
N GLY A 106 5.71 -6.50 8.45
CA GLY A 106 6.74 -5.54 8.05
C GLY A 106 6.29 -4.54 6.99
N VAL A 107 7.28 -3.98 6.30
CA VAL A 107 7.10 -2.95 5.27
C VAL A 107 7.43 -3.49 3.88
N GLY A 108 6.75 -2.97 2.87
CA GLY A 108 6.95 -3.36 1.49
C GLY A 108 6.52 -2.26 0.51
N LYS A 109 6.34 -2.65 -0.76
CA LYS A 109 5.87 -1.76 -1.83
C LYS A 109 4.61 -2.34 -2.46
N MET A 110 3.58 -1.50 -2.60
CA MET A 110 2.38 -1.76 -3.38
C MET A 110 2.49 -0.97 -4.69
N THR A 111 2.21 -1.60 -5.81
CA THR A 111 2.16 -0.95 -7.13
C THR A 111 0.78 -1.14 -7.73
N VAL A 112 0.13 -0.05 -8.14
CA VAL A 112 -1.12 -0.12 -8.89
C VAL A 112 -0.82 -0.49 -10.33
N LEU A 113 -1.29 -1.66 -10.77
CA LEU A 113 -0.96 -2.25 -12.08
C LEU A 113 -1.95 -1.84 -13.16
N ASN A 114 -3.24 -1.81 -12.81
CA ASN A 114 -4.34 -1.46 -13.71
C ASN A 114 -5.52 -0.97 -12.90
N ALA A 115 -6.47 -0.28 -13.54
CA ALA A 115 -7.66 0.22 -12.87
C ALA A 115 -8.79 0.59 -13.83
N THR A 116 -10.01 0.67 -13.30
CA THR A 116 -11.20 1.22 -13.95
C THR A 116 -11.61 2.56 -13.32
N GLY A 117 -12.55 3.25 -13.92
CA GLY A 117 -13.18 4.45 -13.37
C GLY A 117 -12.17 5.49 -12.90
N LYS A 118 -12.42 6.04 -11.73
CA LYS A 118 -11.59 7.11 -11.13
C LYS A 118 -10.20 6.66 -10.68
N TYR A 119 -9.98 5.36 -10.51
CA TYR A 119 -8.70 4.81 -10.10
C TYR A 119 -7.66 4.75 -11.23
N LYS A 120 -8.06 4.97 -12.51
CA LYS A 120 -7.12 5.02 -13.65
C LYS A 120 -5.96 5.97 -13.44
N LYS A 121 -6.19 7.09 -12.73
CA LYS A 121 -5.15 8.05 -12.36
C LYS A 121 -4.09 7.53 -11.38
N LEU A 122 -4.33 6.36 -10.75
CA LEU A 122 -3.41 5.72 -9.82
C LEU A 122 -2.50 4.69 -10.51
N ILE A 123 -2.74 4.34 -11.77
CA ILE A 123 -1.96 3.33 -12.50
C ILE A 123 -0.47 3.74 -12.50
N GLY A 124 0.40 2.79 -12.15
CA GLY A 124 1.84 2.99 -12.01
C GLY A 124 2.28 3.62 -10.70
N LEU A 125 1.35 3.99 -9.81
CA LEU A 125 1.68 4.55 -8.51
C LEU A 125 2.32 3.48 -7.62
N VAL A 126 3.47 3.82 -7.06
CA VAL A 126 4.21 2.97 -6.11
C VAL A 126 4.10 3.56 -4.71
N CYS A 127 3.59 2.77 -3.79
CA CYS A 127 3.28 3.19 -2.43
C CYS A 127 4.03 2.32 -1.43
N PRO A 128 4.77 2.88 -0.48
CA PRO A 128 5.21 2.13 0.68
C PRO A 128 4.00 1.64 1.47
N TYR A 129 4.07 0.42 1.99
CA TYR A 129 3.06 -0.10 2.89
C TYR A 129 3.66 -0.74 4.14
N GLY A 130 2.85 -0.81 5.19
CA GLY A 130 3.07 -1.64 6.35
C GLY A 130 1.96 -2.68 6.49
N VAL A 131 2.32 -3.87 6.94
CA VAL A 131 1.40 -4.95 7.27
C VAL A 131 1.74 -5.56 8.62
N ASN A 132 0.71 -5.88 9.39
CA ASN A 132 0.83 -6.62 10.63
C ASN A 132 -0.18 -7.77 10.65
N TYR A 133 0.19 -8.87 11.31
CA TYR A 133 -0.62 -10.06 11.43
C TYR A 133 -0.84 -10.39 12.91
N LYS A 134 -2.06 -10.84 13.22
CA LYS A 134 -2.39 -11.49 14.50
C LYS A 134 -3.26 -12.70 14.19
N ASN A 135 -2.70 -13.88 14.38
CA ASN A 135 -3.29 -15.12 13.89
C ASN A 135 -3.48 -15.06 12.36
N GLU A 136 -4.67 -15.34 11.87
CA GLU A 136 -5.03 -15.23 10.44
C GLU A 136 -5.42 -13.82 10.02
N SER A 137 -5.63 -12.91 10.98
CA SER A 137 -6.04 -11.54 10.68
C SER A 137 -4.84 -10.71 10.22
N ALA A 138 -5.04 -9.92 9.16
CA ALA A 138 -4.05 -9.02 8.60
C ALA A 138 -4.56 -7.57 8.60
N TRP A 139 -3.69 -6.64 9.00
CA TRP A 139 -3.89 -5.19 8.89
C TRP A 139 -2.87 -4.64 7.92
N PHE A 140 -3.35 -4.04 6.88
CA PHE A 140 -2.55 -3.45 5.82
C PHE A 140 -2.80 -1.95 5.72
N ARG A 141 -1.74 -1.17 5.53
CA ARG A 141 -1.85 0.27 5.25
C ARG A 141 -0.79 0.69 4.26
N ALA A 142 -1.22 1.24 3.12
CA ALA A 142 -0.34 1.89 2.15
C ALA A 142 -0.53 3.41 2.19
N LYS A 143 0.57 4.14 1.95
CA LYS A 143 0.60 5.59 1.89
C LYS A 143 1.28 6.02 0.60
N CYS A 144 0.55 6.65 -0.27
CA CYS A 144 1.00 7.03 -1.60
C CYS A 144 1.09 8.55 -1.73
N ASN A 145 2.16 9.03 -2.34
CA ASN A 145 2.29 10.44 -2.70
C ASN A 145 1.76 10.63 -4.12
N LEU A 146 0.64 11.33 -4.25
CA LEU A 146 0.13 11.72 -5.56
C LEU A 146 0.98 12.88 -6.07
N LYS A 147 1.86 12.62 -7.04
CA LYS A 147 2.57 13.69 -7.75
C LYS A 147 1.52 14.56 -8.46
N LYS A 148 1.67 15.86 -8.33
CA LYS A 148 0.94 16.84 -9.15
C LYS A 148 1.41 16.76 -10.58
#